data_2be20dc4e49d3ac08b13b3364b7d29ae
#
_entry.id   2be20dc4e49d3ac08b13b3364b7d29ae
#
_cell.length_a   1.000
_cell.length_b   1.000
_cell.length_c   1.000
_cell.angle_alpha   90.00
_cell.angle_beta   90.00
_cell.angle_gamma   90.00
#
_symmetry.space_group_name_H-M   'P 1'
#
loop_
_entity.id
_entity.type
_entity.pdbx_description
1 polymer ?
#
loop_
_entity_poly.entity_id
_entity_poly.type
_entity_poly.pdbx_seq_one_letter_code
_entity_poly.pdbx_strand_id
1 'polypeptide(L)'
;MGVCWQRYYLFDILDVNEIEYNQILMVDADTIVHPDCPNFFDMSEGKLCAAQFDGSWDWVLRGIENYSKYIFDGFMMPWYNYFDCGFIIVNDKHREFFKIITDLYLTYKDNLTILQDTFHNGTDQTPVNILVHKHDIDLKLLPYEFNMNDMSRKEILADDMLFTKCGWIYQYNAIPNNKDNKLTNYFMEKTYKYFYGELVEN
;
A
#
# COMPACT_ATOMS: atom_id res chain seq x y z
N MET A 1 2.58 -2.12 18.91
CA MET A 1 2.63 -2.46 17.49
C MET A 1 2.36 -1.20 16.67
N GLY A 2 3.19 -0.90 15.68
CA GLY A 2 2.95 0.24 14.78
C GLY A 2 1.65 0.07 13.98
N VAL A 3 0.98 1.18 13.65
CA VAL A 3 -0.34 1.14 12.99
C VAL A 3 -0.31 0.34 11.68
N CYS A 4 0.71 0.53 10.84
CA CYS A 4 0.83 -0.16 9.55
C CYS A 4 0.89 -1.69 9.67
N TRP A 5 1.43 -2.21 10.78
CA TRP A 5 1.55 -3.65 11.01
C TRP A 5 0.27 -4.29 11.52
N GLN A 6 -0.69 -3.51 12.05
CA GLN A 6 -1.96 -4.03 12.56
C GLN A 6 -2.84 -4.62 11.45
N ARG A 7 -2.71 -4.15 10.22
CA ARG A 7 -3.47 -4.66 9.06
C ARG A 7 -3.24 -6.14 8.78
N TYR A 8 -2.09 -6.69 9.19
CA TYR A 8 -1.76 -8.10 8.94
C TYR A 8 -2.42 -9.08 9.92
N TYR A 9 -3.15 -8.60 10.92
CA TYR A 9 -4.09 -9.41 11.73
C TYR A 9 -5.49 -9.49 11.12
N LEU A 10 -5.62 -9.10 9.85
CA LEU A 10 -6.90 -9.05 9.15
C LEU A 10 -7.70 -10.36 9.26
N PHE A 11 -7.06 -11.49 9.01
CA PHE A 11 -7.75 -12.79 9.05
C PHE A 11 -8.22 -13.16 10.45
N ASP A 12 -7.44 -12.87 11.48
CA ASP A 12 -7.83 -13.09 12.87
C ASP A 12 -9.04 -12.20 13.24
N ILE A 13 -9.05 -10.95 12.77
CA ILE A 13 -10.17 -10.03 13.00
C ILE A 13 -11.45 -10.54 12.33
N LEU A 14 -11.36 -11.04 11.10
CA LEU A 14 -12.50 -11.55 10.36
C LEU A 14 -13.05 -12.83 11.01
N ASP A 15 -12.18 -13.73 11.46
CA ASP A 15 -12.56 -14.96 12.14
C ASP A 15 -13.28 -14.67 13.48
N VAL A 16 -12.74 -13.78 14.30
CA VAL A 16 -13.35 -13.39 15.59
C VAL A 16 -14.73 -12.76 15.39
N ASN A 17 -14.94 -12.04 14.28
CA ASN A 17 -16.22 -11.39 13.97
C ASN A 17 -17.12 -12.23 13.04
N GLU A 18 -16.75 -13.47 12.72
CA GLU A 18 -17.50 -14.40 11.88
C GLU A 18 -17.88 -13.78 10.51
N ILE A 19 -16.95 -12.99 9.92
CA ILE A 19 -17.17 -12.31 8.62
C ILE A 19 -16.73 -13.24 7.49
N GLU A 20 -17.70 -13.66 6.67
CA GLU A 20 -17.45 -14.43 5.45
C GLU A 20 -16.98 -13.52 4.30
N TYR A 21 -16.06 -14.01 3.47
CA TYR A 21 -15.52 -13.31 2.31
C TYR A 21 -15.02 -14.29 1.25
N ASN A 22 -14.94 -13.82 0.01
CA ASN A 22 -14.24 -14.53 -1.07
C ASN A 22 -12.87 -13.90 -1.34
N GLN A 23 -12.85 -12.56 -1.38
CA GLN A 23 -11.66 -11.74 -1.55
C GLN A 23 -11.78 -10.49 -0.67
N ILE A 24 -10.67 -9.96 -0.25
CA ILE A 24 -10.58 -8.78 0.61
C ILE A 24 -9.64 -7.78 -0.05
N LEU A 25 -10.10 -6.54 -0.19
CA LEU A 25 -9.24 -5.41 -0.49
C LEU A 25 -8.81 -4.73 0.81
N MET A 26 -7.52 -4.66 1.04
CA MET A 26 -6.92 -3.73 2.00
C MET A 26 -6.52 -2.46 1.26
N VAL A 27 -7.04 -1.33 1.69
CA VAL A 27 -6.75 -0.02 1.11
C VAL A 27 -6.47 0.99 2.22
N ASP A 28 -5.53 1.90 1.99
CA ASP A 28 -5.23 2.96 2.95
C ASP A 28 -6.36 3.98 3.01
N ALA A 29 -6.60 4.56 4.20
CA ALA A 29 -7.73 5.44 4.46
C ALA A 29 -7.67 6.79 3.72
N ASP A 30 -6.49 7.17 3.24
CA ASP A 30 -6.26 8.39 2.48
C ASP A 30 -6.43 8.19 0.95
N THR A 31 -7.42 7.40 0.57
CA THR A 31 -7.63 6.94 -0.81
C THR A 31 -8.97 7.40 -1.38
N ILE A 32 -8.98 7.83 -2.65
CA ILE A 32 -10.18 8.10 -3.44
C ILE A 32 -10.19 7.20 -4.67
N VAL A 33 -11.31 6.53 -4.92
CA VAL A 33 -11.52 5.66 -6.07
C VAL A 33 -12.25 6.44 -7.17
N HIS A 34 -11.85 6.28 -8.43
CA HIS A 34 -12.55 6.85 -9.57
C HIS A 34 -13.91 6.16 -9.76
N PRO A 35 -15.01 6.87 -10.09
CA PRO A 35 -16.34 6.26 -10.25
C PRO A 35 -16.39 5.18 -11.34
N ASP A 36 -15.59 5.32 -12.39
CA ASP A 36 -15.51 4.35 -13.49
C ASP A 36 -14.38 3.32 -13.30
N CYS A 37 -13.86 3.18 -12.08
CA CYS A 37 -12.80 2.20 -11.79
C CYS A 37 -13.23 0.79 -12.17
N PRO A 38 -12.43 0.05 -12.98
CA PRO A 38 -12.78 -1.31 -13.34
C PRO A 38 -12.77 -2.23 -12.11
N ASN A 39 -13.46 -3.36 -12.23
CA ASN A 39 -13.50 -4.36 -11.15
C ASN A 39 -12.14 -5.05 -10.99
N PHE A 40 -11.35 -4.54 -10.07
CA PHE A 40 -10.01 -5.05 -9.77
C PHE A 40 -10.02 -6.42 -9.07
N PHE A 41 -11.12 -6.84 -8.46
CA PHE A 41 -11.23 -8.18 -7.86
C PHE A 41 -11.13 -9.28 -8.93
N ASP A 42 -11.78 -9.08 -10.07
CA ASP A 42 -11.70 -10.02 -11.20
C ASP A 42 -10.28 -10.10 -11.77
N MET A 43 -9.53 -9.00 -11.68
CA MET A 43 -8.17 -8.91 -12.18
C MET A 43 -7.14 -9.63 -11.30
N SER A 44 -7.47 -9.97 -10.05
CA SER A 44 -6.57 -10.63 -9.11
C SER A 44 -6.20 -12.07 -9.49
N GLU A 45 -7.05 -12.74 -10.27
CA GLU A 45 -6.89 -14.16 -10.67
C GLU A 45 -6.73 -15.10 -9.46
N GLY A 46 -7.22 -14.69 -8.29
CA GLY A 46 -7.09 -15.45 -7.04
C GLY A 46 -5.68 -15.47 -6.42
N LYS A 47 -4.77 -14.62 -6.92
CA LYS A 47 -3.41 -14.41 -6.41
C LYS A 47 -3.40 -13.30 -5.37
N LEU A 48 -2.29 -13.18 -4.63
CA LEU A 48 -2.00 -11.93 -3.94
C LEU A 48 -1.84 -10.85 -5.01
N CYS A 49 -2.69 -9.83 -4.97
CA CYS A 49 -2.71 -8.82 -6.01
C CYS A 49 -2.46 -7.45 -5.41
N ALA A 50 -1.53 -6.70 -5.98
CA ALA A 50 -1.17 -5.38 -5.51
C ALA A 50 -0.88 -4.45 -6.68
N ALA A 51 -0.95 -3.14 -6.45
CA ALA A 51 -0.57 -2.17 -7.47
C ALA A 51 0.95 -1.94 -7.45
N GLN A 52 1.55 -1.84 -8.64
CA GLN A 52 2.95 -1.49 -8.78
C GLN A 52 3.20 -0.12 -8.15
N PHE A 53 4.28 -0.01 -7.39
CA PHE A 53 4.66 1.24 -6.74
C PHE A 53 5.10 2.30 -7.77
N ASP A 54 4.59 3.51 -7.65
CA ASP A 54 4.86 4.62 -8.59
C ASP A 54 5.83 5.68 -8.03
N GLY A 55 6.39 5.45 -6.86
CA GLY A 55 7.28 6.38 -6.17
C GLY A 55 8.75 6.29 -6.60
N SER A 56 9.63 6.86 -5.79
CA SER A 56 11.06 6.98 -6.08
C SER A 56 11.79 5.65 -6.09
N TRP A 57 12.44 5.33 -7.19
CA TRP A 57 13.29 4.13 -7.33
C TRP A 57 14.49 4.12 -6.40
N ASP A 58 15.07 5.28 -6.13
CA ASP A 58 16.16 5.42 -5.17
C ASP A 58 15.71 5.03 -3.76
N TRP A 59 14.51 5.43 -3.36
CA TRP A 59 13.90 5.03 -2.09
C TRP A 59 13.65 3.52 -2.02
N VAL A 60 13.11 2.93 -3.10
CA VAL A 60 12.88 1.48 -3.22
C VAL A 60 14.19 0.69 -3.07
N LEU A 61 15.20 1.05 -3.86
CA LEU A 61 16.49 0.35 -3.85
C LEU A 61 17.18 0.44 -2.49
N ARG A 62 17.20 1.60 -1.86
CA ARG A 62 17.75 1.76 -0.50
C ARG A 62 16.98 0.95 0.53
N GLY A 63 15.65 0.90 0.41
CA GLY A 63 14.80 0.06 1.26
C GLY A 63 15.18 -1.40 1.12
N ILE A 64 15.19 -1.92 -0.10
CA ILE A 64 15.56 -3.31 -0.36
C ILE A 64 16.96 -3.64 0.18
N GLU A 65 17.96 -2.80 -0.12
CA GLU A 65 19.33 -3.03 0.34
C GLU A 65 19.45 -3.06 1.86
N ASN A 66 18.84 -2.09 2.54
CA ASN A 66 18.92 -1.99 3.99
C ASN A 66 18.19 -3.16 4.68
N TYR A 67 16.96 -3.44 4.30
CA TYR A 67 16.22 -4.56 4.91
C TYR A 67 16.84 -5.91 4.57
N SER A 68 17.31 -6.10 3.34
CA SER A 68 18.05 -7.29 2.94
C SER A 68 19.25 -7.54 3.85
N LYS A 69 20.06 -6.52 4.05
CA LYS A 69 21.29 -6.60 4.85
C LYS A 69 21.04 -6.91 6.33
N TYR A 70 20.05 -6.27 6.93
CA TYR A 70 19.88 -6.28 8.39
C TYR A 70 18.80 -7.23 8.91
N ILE A 71 17.88 -7.70 8.05
CA ILE A 71 16.74 -8.55 8.44
C ILE A 71 16.69 -9.85 7.65
N PHE A 72 17.09 -9.83 6.36
CA PHE A 72 16.84 -10.94 5.45
C PHE A 72 18.11 -11.65 4.96
N ASP A 73 19.20 -11.59 5.72
CA ASP A 73 20.46 -12.32 5.46
C ASP A 73 21.01 -12.14 4.03
N GLY A 74 20.87 -10.95 3.48
CA GLY A 74 21.34 -10.62 2.13
C GLY A 74 20.40 -11.02 1.00
N PHE A 75 19.19 -11.52 1.28
CA PHE A 75 18.21 -11.83 0.24
C PHE A 75 17.79 -10.57 -0.52
N MET A 76 17.95 -10.59 -1.85
CA MET A 76 17.58 -9.47 -2.73
C MET A 76 16.41 -9.87 -3.60
N MET A 77 15.39 -9.00 -3.66
CA MET A 77 14.25 -9.15 -4.56
C MET A 77 14.43 -8.34 -5.85
N PRO A 78 13.73 -8.68 -6.94
CA PRO A 78 13.68 -7.85 -8.13
C PRO A 78 12.96 -6.53 -7.84
N TRP A 79 13.66 -5.40 -7.87
CA TRP A 79 13.12 -4.07 -7.54
C TRP A 79 11.94 -3.64 -8.43
N TYR A 80 11.90 -4.09 -9.67
CA TYR A 80 10.83 -3.78 -10.62
C TYR A 80 9.50 -4.49 -10.32
N ASN A 81 9.50 -5.43 -9.38
CA ASN A 81 8.30 -6.08 -8.86
C ASN A 81 7.82 -5.47 -7.54
N TYR A 82 8.37 -4.32 -7.16
CA TYR A 82 7.99 -3.65 -5.92
C TYR A 82 6.58 -3.08 -6.02
N PHE A 83 5.75 -3.36 -5.03
CA PHE A 83 4.37 -2.93 -4.97
C PHE A 83 4.09 -2.08 -3.74
N ASP A 84 2.98 -1.35 -3.80
CA ASP A 84 2.46 -0.55 -2.70
C ASP A 84 1.61 -1.39 -1.75
N CYS A 85 1.84 -1.27 -0.44
CA CYS A 85 1.02 -1.92 0.58
C CYS A 85 -0.28 -1.16 0.90
N GLY A 86 -0.49 0.02 0.34
CA GLY A 86 -1.74 0.77 0.43
C GLY A 86 -2.86 0.23 -0.47
N PHE A 87 -2.57 -0.76 -1.31
CA PHE A 87 -3.56 -1.48 -2.12
C PHE A 87 -3.15 -2.94 -2.26
N ILE A 88 -3.81 -3.84 -1.54
CA ILE A 88 -3.55 -5.28 -1.61
C ILE A 88 -4.87 -6.05 -1.63
N ILE A 89 -5.05 -6.94 -2.60
CA ILE A 89 -6.16 -7.89 -2.65
C ILE A 89 -5.66 -9.27 -2.23
N VAL A 90 -6.36 -9.88 -1.29
CA VAL A 90 -6.05 -11.21 -0.76
C VAL A 90 -7.30 -12.09 -0.67
N ASN A 91 -7.08 -13.36 -0.45
CA ASN A 91 -8.11 -14.34 -0.14
C ASN A 91 -7.59 -15.33 0.90
N ASP A 92 -8.39 -16.33 1.25
CA ASP A 92 -8.09 -17.31 2.30
C ASP A 92 -6.75 -18.04 2.12
N LYS A 93 -6.27 -18.24 0.88
CA LYS A 93 -4.97 -18.90 0.61
C LYS A 93 -3.78 -18.13 1.17
N HIS A 94 -3.95 -16.84 1.47
CA HIS A 94 -2.86 -15.98 1.95
C HIS A 94 -2.76 -15.92 3.49
N ARG A 95 -3.58 -16.66 4.23
CA ARG A 95 -3.56 -16.66 5.72
C ARG A 95 -2.19 -16.98 6.29
N GLU A 96 -1.55 -18.05 5.81
CA GLU A 96 -0.22 -18.44 6.29
C GLU A 96 0.84 -17.38 5.97
N PHE A 97 0.72 -16.71 4.84
CA PHE A 97 1.62 -15.61 4.51
C PHE A 97 1.45 -14.42 5.48
N PHE A 98 0.23 -14.09 5.89
CA PHE A 98 -0.02 -13.05 6.88
C PHE A 98 0.55 -13.40 8.26
N LYS A 99 0.54 -14.67 8.65
CA LYS A 99 1.25 -15.14 9.86
C LYS A 99 2.76 -14.93 9.74
N ILE A 100 3.35 -15.25 8.59
CA ILE A 100 4.78 -15.00 8.35
C ILE A 100 5.11 -13.50 8.52
N ILE A 101 4.26 -12.60 8.02
CA ILE A 101 4.45 -11.15 8.19
C ILE A 101 4.37 -10.75 9.68
N THR A 102 3.37 -11.23 10.41
CA THR A 102 3.21 -10.91 11.84
C THR A 102 4.34 -11.49 12.67
N ASP A 103 4.80 -12.70 12.38
CA ASP A 103 5.94 -13.35 13.05
C ASP A 103 7.24 -12.58 12.79
N LEU A 104 7.47 -12.11 11.56
CA LEU A 104 8.61 -11.23 11.26
C LEU A 104 8.57 -9.98 12.16
N TYR A 105 7.42 -9.31 12.22
CA TYR A 105 7.28 -8.12 13.05
C TYR A 105 7.56 -8.41 14.52
N LEU A 106 6.98 -9.47 15.08
CA LEU A 106 7.17 -9.83 16.48
C LEU A 106 8.64 -10.17 16.79
N THR A 107 9.32 -10.81 15.85
CA THR A 107 10.74 -11.22 16.00
C THR A 107 11.69 -10.02 15.89
N TYR A 108 11.43 -9.09 14.97
CA TYR A 108 12.38 -8.04 14.59
C TYR A 108 11.89 -6.61 14.85
N LYS A 109 10.84 -6.41 15.68
CA LYS A 109 10.21 -5.08 15.83
C LYS A 109 11.18 -3.96 16.19
N ASP A 110 12.16 -4.24 17.06
CA ASP A 110 13.14 -3.23 17.49
C ASP A 110 14.12 -2.90 16.34
N ASN A 111 14.56 -3.91 15.59
CA ASN A 111 15.40 -3.73 14.42
C ASN A 111 14.64 -2.97 13.31
N LEU A 112 13.38 -3.33 13.07
CA LEU A 112 12.51 -2.64 12.09
C LEU A 112 12.35 -1.17 12.46
N THR A 113 12.13 -0.85 13.74
CA THR A 113 12.04 0.53 14.23
C THR A 113 13.36 1.29 14.02
N ILE A 114 14.50 0.68 14.37
CA ILE A 114 15.83 1.29 14.17
C ILE A 114 16.09 1.56 12.68
N LEU A 115 15.78 0.62 11.80
CA LEU A 115 15.96 0.79 10.35
C LEU A 115 15.08 1.91 9.80
N GLN A 116 13.81 1.96 10.23
CA GLN A 116 12.89 3.02 9.84
C GLN A 116 13.40 4.40 10.26
N ASP A 117 13.81 4.54 11.52
CA ASP A 117 14.27 5.81 12.07
C ASP A 117 15.63 6.26 11.49
N THR A 118 16.49 5.30 11.16
CA THR A 118 17.84 5.58 10.64
C THR A 118 17.83 5.88 9.14
N PHE A 119 17.09 5.12 8.36
CA PHE A 119 17.15 5.16 6.90
C PHE A 119 15.90 5.75 6.25
N HIS A 120 14.82 5.97 7.01
CA HIS A 120 13.55 6.51 6.53
C HIS A 120 12.95 5.70 5.36
N ASN A 121 13.09 4.36 5.41
CA ASN A 121 12.70 3.44 4.33
C ASN A 121 11.28 2.87 4.49
N GLY A 122 10.39 3.60 5.12
CA GLY A 122 9.01 3.14 5.38
C GLY A 122 8.93 2.11 6.51
N THR A 123 7.74 1.59 6.76
CA THR A 123 7.47 0.70 7.91
C THR A 123 7.40 -0.77 7.50
N ASP A 124 6.32 -1.15 6.85
CA ASP A 124 5.96 -2.53 6.51
C ASP A 124 6.19 -2.86 5.03
N GLN A 125 6.10 -1.88 4.14
CA GLN A 125 6.05 -2.10 2.69
C GLN A 125 7.27 -2.87 2.17
N THR A 126 8.50 -2.43 2.46
CA THR A 126 9.70 -3.12 1.97
C THR A 126 9.85 -4.53 2.55
N PRO A 127 9.70 -4.76 3.88
CA PRO A 127 9.71 -6.12 4.41
C PRO A 127 8.69 -7.06 3.78
N VAL A 128 7.46 -6.60 3.56
CA VAL A 128 6.40 -7.41 2.94
C VAL A 128 6.73 -7.74 1.49
N ASN A 129 7.23 -6.77 0.72
CA ASN A 129 7.71 -7.01 -0.64
C ASN A 129 8.81 -8.08 -0.67
N ILE A 130 9.79 -8.02 0.23
CA ILE A 130 10.86 -9.02 0.33
C ILE A 130 10.27 -10.40 0.70
N LEU A 131 9.35 -10.46 1.66
CA LEU A 131 8.72 -11.73 2.07
C LEU A 131 7.94 -12.40 0.95
N VAL A 132 7.21 -11.64 0.12
CA VAL A 132 6.49 -12.18 -1.04
C VAL A 132 7.43 -12.94 -1.95
N HIS A 133 8.60 -12.37 -2.27
CA HIS A 133 9.59 -13.02 -3.13
C HIS A 133 10.36 -14.13 -2.41
N LYS A 134 10.68 -13.97 -1.13
CA LYS A 134 11.43 -14.97 -0.35
C LYS A 134 10.62 -16.26 -0.14
N HIS A 135 9.30 -16.16 -0.09
CA HIS A 135 8.38 -17.28 0.11
C HIS A 135 7.64 -17.70 -1.17
N ASP A 136 8.08 -17.23 -2.34
CA ASP A 136 7.50 -17.56 -3.66
C ASP A 136 5.97 -17.42 -3.69
N ILE A 137 5.45 -16.36 -3.06
CA ILE A 137 4.01 -16.07 -3.06
C ILE A 137 3.60 -15.66 -4.47
N ASP A 138 2.56 -16.29 -4.99
CA ASP A 138 2.04 -16.01 -6.33
C ASP A 138 1.44 -14.60 -6.39
N LEU A 139 2.20 -13.67 -6.96
CA LEU A 139 1.92 -12.25 -7.00
C LEU A 139 1.37 -11.84 -8.37
N LYS A 140 0.26 -11.10 -8.37
CA LYS A 140 -0.26 -10.36 -9.52
C LYS A 140 -0.03 -8.87 -9.32
N LEU A 141 0.77 -8.26 -10.17
CA LEU A 141 0.92 -6.80 -10.18
C LEU A 141 -0.06 -6.17 -11.15
N LEU A 142 -0.88 -5.26 -10.63
CA LEU A 142 -1.65 -4.32 -11.44
C LEU A 142 -0.78 -3.09 -11.76
N PRO A 143 -1.06 -2.40 -12.87
CA PRO A 143 -0.41 -1.14 -13.16
C PRO A 143 -0.58 -0.13 -12.02
N TYR A 144 0.34 0.83 -11.91
CA TYR A 144 0.33 1.85 -10.86
C TYR A 144 -0.93 2.72 -10.83
N GLU A 145 -1.68 2.77 -11.93
CA GLU A 145 -2.97 3.46 -12.03
C GLU A 145 -4.01 2.95 -11.02
N PHE A 146 -3.82 1.73 -10.49
CA PHE A 146 -4.67 1.16 -9.44
C PHE A 146 -4.24 1.57 -8.03
N ASN A 147 -3.15 2.28 -7.85
CA ASN A 147 -2.80 2.98 -6.62
C ASN A 147 -1.73 4.04 -6.87
N MET A 148 -2.14 5.16 -7.41
CA MET A 148 -1.27 6.33 -7.59
C MET A 148 -1.00 6.97 -6.25
N ASN A 149 0.19 6.76 -5.68
CA ASN A 149 0.51 7.20 -4.33
C ASN A 149 1.56 8.32 -4.24
N ASP A 150 2.35 8.54 -5.28
CA ASP A 150 3.32 9.65 -5.29
C ASP A 150 2.65 10.99 -5.62
N MET A 151 1.95 11.54 -4.62
CA MET A 151 1.29 12.84 -4.70
C MET A 151 2.24 14.03 -4.50
N SER A 152 3.55 13.80 -4.49
CA SER A 152 4.56 14.86 -4.55
C SER A 152 4.62 15.52 -5.93
N ARG A 153 4.01 14.92 -6.92
CA ARG A 153 3.96 15.43 -8.30
C ARG A 153 3.14 16.72 -8.38
N LYS A 154 3.58 17.63 -9.22
CA LYS A 154 2.95 18.95 -9.36
C LYS A 154 1.53 18.88 -9.89
N GLU A 155 1.19 17.85 -10.62
CA GLU A 155 -0.12 17.66 -11.26
C GLU A 155 -1.26 17.68 -10.26
N ILE A 156 -1.05 17.14 -9.06
CA ILE A 156 -2.08 17.16 -8.02
C ILE A 156 -2.31 18.57 -7.44
N LEU A 157 -1.28 19.41 -7.50
CA LEU A 157 -1.32 20.78 -6.97
C LEU A 157 -1.97 21.76 -7.95
N ALA A 158 -2.19 21.34 -9.20
CA ALA A 158 -2.84 22.15 -10.22
C ALA A 158 -4.37 22.19 -10.03
N ASP A 159 -4.98 23.28 -10.46
CA ASP A 159 -6.44 23.45 -10.34
C ASP A 159 -7.24 22.73 -11.43
N ASP A 160 -6.59 22.31 -12.51
CA ASP A 160 -7.24 21.66 -13.65
C ASP A 160 -7.53 20.17 -13.43
N MET A 161 -7.07 19.60 -12.32
CA MET A 161 -7.34 18.20 -11.93
C MET A 161 -6.90 17.16 -13.00
N LEU A 162 -5.86 17.45 -13.80
CA LEU A 162 -5.43 16.55 -14.89
C LEU A 162 -5.00 15.17 -14.40
N PHE A 163 -4.46 15.06 -13.19
CA PHE A 163 -4.07 13.78 -12.59
C PHE A 163 -5.25 12.78 -12.52
N THR A 164 -6.48 13.28 -12.43
CA THR A 164 -7.69 12.43 -12.39
C THR A 164 -7.95 11.66 -13.69
N LYS A 165 -7.20 11.94 -14.75
CA LYS A 165 -7.26 11.23 -16.03
C LYS A 165 -6.20 10.13 -16.15
N CYS A 166 -5.32 10.00 -15.12
CA CYS A 166 -4.14 9.16 -15.21
C CYS A 166 -4.31 7.82 -14.47
N GLY A 167 -5.35 7.65 -13.67
CA GLY A 167 -5.51 6.45 -12.86
C GLY A 167 -6.93 6.21 -12.37
N TRP A 168 -7.07 5.13 -11.62
CA TRP A 168 -8.34 4.65 -11.09
C TRP A 168 -8.46 4.82 -9.58
N ILE A 169 -7.32 4.76 -8.87
CA ILE A 169 -7.25 4.87 -7.42
C ILE A 169 -6.12 5.83 -7.06
N TYR A 170 -6.41 6.77 -6.19
CA TYR A 170 -5.50 7.85 -5.77
C TYR A 170 -5.31 7.81 -4.28
N GLN A 171 -4.09 7.54 -3.83
CA GLN A 171 -3.70 7.58 -2.42
C GLN A 171 -2.97 8.90 -2.14
N TYR A 172 -3.46 9.67 -1.17
CA TYR A 172 -2.97 11.03 -0.88
C TYR A 172 -1.81 11.01 0.10
N ASN A 173 -0.77 10.28 -0.27
CA ASN A 173 0.50 10.17 0.44
C ASN A 173 1.54 11.16 -0.10
N ALA A 174 2.64 11.35 0.62
CA ALA A 174 3.82 12.13 0.20
C ALA A 174 3.54 13.58 -0.27
N ILE A 175 2.46 14.19 0.15
CA ILE A 175 2.12 15.59 -0.21
C ILE A 175 3.13 16.55 0.46
N PRO A 176 3.82 17.42 -0.31
CA PRO A 176 4.79 18.33 0.24
C PRO A 176 4.17 19.32 1.24
N ASN A 177 4.89 19.60 2.33
CA ASN A 177 4.47 20.56 3.38
C ASN A 177 3.14 20.23 4.09
N ASN A 178 2.74 18.96 4.09
CA ASN A 178 1.49 18.49 4.68
C ASN A 178 1.59 18.39 6.22
N LYS A 179 1.37 19.53 6.90
CA LYS A 179 1.32 19.57 8.36
C LYS A 179 -0.05 19.13 8.86
N ASP A 180 -0.05 18.21 9.83
CA ASP A 180 -1.29 17.69 10.47
C ASP A 180 -2.31 17.12 9.48
N ASN A 181 -1.83 16.56 8.37
CA ASN A 181 -2.65 15.99 7.29
C ASN A 181 -3.68 16.95 6.66
N LYS A 182 -3.50 18.25 6.84
CA LYS A 182 -4.45 19.26 6.33
C LYS A 182 -4.53 19.26 4.80
N LEU A 183 -3.39 19.09 4.13
CA LEU A 183 -3.36 19.03 2.68
C LEU A 183 -3.91 17.69 2.14
N THR A 184 -3.67 16.59 2.82
CA THR A 184 -4.32 15.31 2.48
C THR A 184 -5.84 15.48 2.49
N ASN A 185 -6.42 15.96 3.59
CA ASN A 185 -7.87 16.15 3.70
C ASN A 185 -8.39 17.11 2.62
N TYR A 186 -7.70 18.23 2.39
CA TYR A 186 -8.09 19.21 1.37
C TYR A 186 -8.12 18.60 -0.04
N PHE A 187 -7.07 17.87 -0.45
CA PHE A 187 -7.01 17.30 -1.79
C PHE A 187 -7.95 16.11 -1.96
N MET A 188 -8.15 15.29 -0.92
CA MET A 188 -9.17 14.24 -0.93
C MET A 188 -10.57 14.82 -1.13
N GLU A 189 -10.93 15.84 -0.34
CA GLU A 189 -12.23 16.51 -0.47
C GLU A 189 -12.41 17.14 -1.85
N LYS A 190 -11.39 17.83 -2.38
CA LYS A 190 -11.39 18.42 -3.71
C LYS A 190 -11.62 17.35 -4.79
N THR A 191 -10.90 16.23 -4.72
CA THR A 191 -11.03 15.12 -5.67
C THR A 191 -12.37 14.41 -5.55
N TYR A 192 -12.84 14.19 -4.32
CA TYR A 192 -14.16 13.62 -4.09
C TYR A 192 -15.27 14.48 -4.71
N LYS A 193 -15.26 15.80 -4.46
CA LYS A 193 -16.23 16.72 -5.06
C LYS A 193 -16.16 16.74 -6.57
N TYR A 194 -14.96 16.63 -7.14
CA TYR A 194 -14.79 16.56 -8.58
C TYR A 194 -15.44 15.32 -9.20
N PHE A 195 -15.31 14.16 -8.54
CA PHE A 195 -15.84 12.89 -9.05
C PHE A 195 -17.32 12.67 -8.71
N TYR A 196 -17.74 13.04 -7.51
CA TYR A 196 -19.02 12.62 -6.93
C TYR A 196 -19.98 13.76 -6.62
N GLY A 197 -19.55 15.02 -6.80
CA GLY A 197 -20.30 16.22 -6.44
C GLY A 197 -20.12 16.62 -4.97
N GLU A 198 -20.94 17.57 -4.50
CA GLU A 198 -20.86 18.07 -3.11
C GLU A 198 -21.16 16.96 -2.09
N LEU A 199 -20.41 16.98 -0.99
CA LEU A 199 -20.68 16.10 0.14
C LEU A 199 -22.06 16.46 0.72
N VAL A 200 -22.95 15.47 0.78
CA VAL A 200 -24.24 15.66 1.48
C VAL A 200 -23.95 15.54 2.98
N GLU A 201 -24.03 16.64 3.70
CA GLU A 201 -24.00 16.64 5.16
C GLU A 201 -25.27 15.92 5.66
N ASN A 202 -25.10 14.74 6.25
CA ASN A 202 -26.17 14.01 6.93
C ASN A 202 -26.18 14.33 8.42
#